data_f7be23d9d9b0bb327515633993acf135
#
_entry.id   f7be23d9d9b0bb327515633993acf135
#
_cell.length_a   1.000
_cell.length_b   1.000
_cell.length_c   1.000
_cell.angle_alpha   90.00
_cell.angle_beta   90.00
_cell.angle_gamma   90.00
#
_symmetry.space_group_name_H-M   'P 1'
#
loop_
_entity.id
_entity.type
_entity.pdbx_description
1 polymer ?
#
loop_
_entity_poly.entity_id
_entity_poly.type
_entity_poly.pdbx_seq_one_letter_code
_entity_poly.pdbx_strand_id
1 'polypeptide(L)'
;SRGLGDVYKRQEMKSLMAQGRGIELDDIQSFADEYIGFFGEAEIGNIAYAKEKNIIDGTKSFPEFRQYMIEEFGLDEEAETETYKTISYNDYKTQIDEDSSNSDNQIAVITVEGVIMEGDIIQGVAGANGIVEQIRSAHEDENTKAIVYRVNSPGGSVIASEMMRDELIAAKRKDIKVIVSMGDYAASGGVYISTPADYIFAEPTTITGSIGVAIAIPTFENAMDYVGINYDGVYTSKYAGWDPTQALSLIHI
;
A
#
# COMPACT_ATOMS: atom_id res chain seq x y z
N SER A 1 9.53 7.06 -18.75
CA SER A 1 8.86 7.78 -17.64
C SER A 1 8.97 7.09 -16.27
N ARG A 2 9.40 5.82 -16.16
CA ARG A 2 9.66 5.18 -14.85
C ARG A 2 10.78 5.88 -14.07
N GLY A 3 11.83 6.36 -14.73
CA GLY A 3 13.02 6.92 -14.07
C GLY A 3 12.80 8.22 -13.29
N LEU A 4 11.89 9.10 -13.68
CA LEU A 4 11.69 10.38 -12.99
C LEU A 4 10.99 10.20 -11.63
N GLY A 5 9.96 9.36 -11.57
CA GLY A 5 9.26 9.07 -10.30
C GLY A 5 10.19 8.44 -9.26
N ASP A 6 11.06 7.52 -9.69
CA ASP A 6 12.03 6.87 -8.81
C ASP A 6 13.11 7.86 -8.33
N VAL A 7 13.51 8.84 -9.16
CA VAL A 7 14.45 9.89 -8.76
C VAL A 7 13.85 10.79 -7.68
N TYR A 8 12.62 11.27 -7.84
CA TYR A 8 11.96 12.12 -6.84
C TYR A 8 11.74 11.38 -5.52
N LYS A 9 11.27 10.12 -5.58
CA LYS A 9 11.09 9.29 -4.39
C LYS A 9 12.42 9.09 -3.64
N ARG A 10 13.49 8.79 -4.37
CA ARG A 10 14.83 8.65 -3.78
C ARG A 10 15.31 9.95 -3.13
N GLN A 11 15.05 11.11 -3.75
CA GLN A 11 15.42 12.40 -3.17
C GLN A 11 14.69 12.66 -1.84
N GLU A 12 13.40 12.36 -1.79
CA GLU A 12 12.61 12.50 -0.56
C GLU A 12 13.14 11.57 0.54
N MET A 13 13.37 10.29 0.22
CA MET A 13 13.96 9.34 1.18
C MET A 13 15.32 9.83 1.72
N LYS A 14 16.19 10.32 0.84
CA LYS A 14 17.49 10.88 1.26
C LYS A 14 17.32 12.08 2.18
N SER A 15 16.37 12.97 1.88
CA SER A 15 16.06 14.13 2.71
C SER A 15 15.59 13.72 4.11
N LEU A 16 14.66 12.77 4.20
CA LEU A 16 14.17 12.25 5.46
C LEU A 16 15.27 11.54 6.28
N MET A 17 16.13 10.77 5.62
CA MET A 17 17.27 10.13 6.28
C MET A 17 18.26 11.17 6.80
N ALA A 18 18.64 12.16 5.99
CA ALA A 18 19.55 13.23 6.37
C ALA A 18 18.99 14.02 7.57
N GLN A 19 17.72 14.39 7.53
CA GLN A 19 17.04 15.09 8.63
C GLN A 19 16.99 14.23 9.88
N GLY A 20 16.61 12.96 9.77
CA GLY A 20 16.50 12.04 10.92
C GLY A 20 17.85 11.73 11.57
N ARG A 21 18.94 11.74 10.78
CA ARG A 21 20.31 11.48 11.27
C ARG A 21 21.09 12.76 11.61
N GLY A 22 20.59 13.95 11.24
CA GLY A 22 21.30 15.20 11.42
C GLY A 22 22.61 15.31 10.62
N ILE A 23 22.60 14.76 9.38
CA ILE A 23 23.75 14.76 8.45
C ILE A 23 23.37 15.45 7.14
N GLU A 24 24.37 15.78 6.33
CA GLU A 24 24.13 16.43 5.04
C GLU A 24 23.60 15.45 4.00
N LEU A 25 22.81 15.97 3.07
CA LEU A 25 22.22 15.16 1.99
C LEU A 25 23.28 14.49 1.12
N ASP A 26 24.40 15.18 0.94
CA ASP A 26 25.54 14.68 0.16
C ASP A 26 26.25 13.51 0.85
N ASP A 27 26.21 13.41 2.17
CA ASP A 27 26.77 12.25 2.89
C ASP A 27 26.00 10.98 2.58
N ILE A 28 24.66 11.05 2.47
CA ILE A 28 23.81 9.93 2.04
C ILE A 28 24.14 9.51 0.60
N GLN A 29 24.37 10.48 -0.27
CA GLN A 29 24.73 10.19 -1.66
C GLN A 29 26.12 9.55 -1.76
N SER A 30 27.11 10.13 -1.09
CA SER A 30 28.47 9.61 -1.04
C SER A 30 28.51 8.19 -0.50
N PHE A 31 27.76 7.92 0.58
CA PHE A 31 27.63 6.58 1.13
C PHE A 31 27.13 5.58 0.08
N ALA A 32 26.10 5.94 -0.70
CA ALA A 32 25.54 5.06 -1.72
C ALA A 32 26.49 4.86 -2.92
N ASP A 33 27.21 5.89 -3.33
CA ASP A 33 28.07 5.85 -4.51
C ASP A 33 29.40 5.12 -4.22
N GLU A 34 29.92 5.27 -3.01
CA GLU A 34 31.21 4.70 -2.60
C GLU A 34 31.07 3.28 -2.00
N TYR A 35 29.83 2.87 -1.69
CA TYR A 35 29.52 1.60 -1.00
C TYR A 35 30.16 0.37 -1.65
N ILE A 36 30.19 0.30 -2.99
CA ILE A 36 30.77 -0.83 -3.73
C ILE A 36 32.31 -0.79 -3.67
N GLY A 37 32.93 0.40 -3.63
CA GLY A 37 34.38 0.55 -3.54
C GLY A 37 34.97 -0.06 -2.29
N PHE A 38 34.24 -0.04 -1.19
CA PHE A 38 34.68 -0.60 0.10
C PHE A 38 34.61 -2.13 0.21
N PHE A 39 33.92 -2.82 -0.72
CA PHE A 39 33.93 -4.29 -0.77
C PHE A 39 35.29 -4.89 -1.12
N GLY A 40 36.18 -4.11 -1.77
CA GLY A 40 37.51 -4.59 -2.19
C GLY A 40 38.64 -4.33 -1.20
N GLU A 41 38.45 -3.44 -0.23
CA GLU A 41 39.45 -3.09 0.80
C GLU A 41 39.05 -3.77 2.13
N ALA A 42 39.60 -4.95 2.37
CA ALA A 42 39.15 -5.91 3.37
C ALA A 42 39.29 -5.47 4.84
N GLU A 43 39.78 -4.27 5.16
CA GLU A 43 40.02 -3.83 6.55
C GLU A 43 38.92 -2.92 7.14
N ILE A 44 38.10 -2.27 6.30
CA ILE A 44 37.10 -1.32 6.77
C ILE A 44 35.69 -1.71 6.33
N GLY A 45 35.20 -2.85 6.52
CA GLY A 45 33.88 -3.30 6.02
C GLY A 45 32.79 -2.23 6.03
N ASN A 46 31.77 -2.41 5.25
CA ASN A 46 30.62 -1.48 5.05
C ASN A 46 30.02 -0.90 6.33
N ILE A 47 30.15 -1.63 7.43
CA ILE A 47 29.65 -1.26 8.77
C ILE A 47 30.48 -0.12 9.36
N ALA A 48 31.81 -0.19 9.26
CA ALA A 48 32.69 0.87 9.75
C ALA A 48 32.47 2.18 8.97
N TYR A 49 32.31 2.07 7.64
CA TYR A 49 32.01 3.21 6.79
C TYR A 49 30.62 3.82 7.10
N ALA A 50 29.59 3.00 7.29
CA ALA A 50 28.27 3.45 7.70
C ALA A 50 28.29 4.22 9.05
N LYS A 51 29.16 3.77 9.98
CA LYS A 51 29.36 4.46 11.25
C LYS A 51 30.13 5.76 11.08
N GLU A 52 31.20 5.77 10.28
CA GLU A 52 31.98 6.98 9.95
C GLU A 52 31.09 8.08 9.35
N LYS A 53 30.17 7.69 8.48
CA LYS A 53 29.19 8.61 7.85
C LYS A 53 27.95 8.89 8.70
N ASN A 54 27.92 8.46 9.94
CA ASN A 54 26.78 8.62 10.88
C ASN A 54 25.45 8.07 10.35
N ILE A 55 25.50 7.11 9.43
CA ILE A 55 24.30 6.38 8.95
C ILE A 55 23.78 5.47 10.06
N ILE A 56 24.69 4.88 10.84
CA ILE A 56 24.37 4.07 12.03
C ILE A 56 25.18 4.58 13.24
N ASP A 57 24.67 4.35 14.44
CA ASP A 57 25.31 4.76 15.68
C ASP A 57 26.41 3.77 16.11
N GLY A 58 26.22 2.50 15.79
CA GLY A 58 27.16 1.45 16.15
C GLY A 58 26.64 0.07 15.79
N THR A 59 27.43 -0.91 16.15
CA THR A 59 27.08 -2.32 16.03
C THR A 59 27.30 -3.03 17.33
N LYS A 60 26.46 -3.99 17.63
CA LYS A 60 26.55 -4.87 18.78
C LYS A 60 26.21 -6.27 18.33
N SER A 61 26.89 -7.27 18.86
CA SER A 61 26.40 -8.64 18.78
C SER A 61 25.08 -8.76 19.55
N PHE A 62 24.32 -9.81 19.31
CA PHE A 62 23.05 -9.98 20.02
C PHE A 62 23.19 -10.04 21.56
N PRO A 63 24.23 -10.72 22.14
CA PRO A 63 24.48 -10.64 23.59
C PRO A 63 24.80 -9.24 24.07
N GLU A 64 25.64 -8.49 23.35
CA GLU A 64 25.99 -7.09 23.70
C GLU A 64 24.78 -6.16 23.57
N PHE A 65 23.94 -6.37 22.58
CA PHE A 65 22.69 -5.61 22.43
C PHE A 65 21.73 -5.91 23.58
N ARG A 66 21.59 -7.17 23.97
CA ARG A 66 20.79 -7.59 25.13
C ARG A 66 21.27 -6.91 26.41
N GLN A 67 22.58 -6.93 26.64
CA GLN A 67 23.17 -6.29 27.82
C GLN A 67 22.91 -4.78 27.81
N TYR A 68 23.10 -4.12 26.67
CA TYR A 68 22.77 -2.70 26.49
C TYR A 68 21.31 -2.39 26.80
N MET A 69 20.37 -3.23 26.32
CA MET A 69 18.95 -3.06 26.60
C MET A 69 18.60 -3.29 28.08
N ILE A 70 19.30 -4.23 28.75
CA ILE A 70 19.14 -4.44 30.21
C ILE A 70 19.63 -3.21 30.98
N GLU A 71 20.75 -2.61 30.60
CA GLU A 71 21.28 -1.39 31.21
C GLU A 71 20.35 -0.19 31.04
N GLU A 72 19.71 -0.04 29.89
CA GLU A 72 18.82 1.08 29.59
C GLU A 72 17.39 0.89 30.14
N PHE A 73 16.82 -0.31 30.07
CA PHE A 73 15.41 -0.57 30.37
C PHE A 73 15.17 -1.46 31.60
N GLY A 74 16.24 -2.04 32.14
CA GLY A 74 16.19 -2.94 33.29
C GLY A 74 16.06 -4.40 32.91
N LEU A 75 16.48 -5.24 33.87
CA LEU A 75 16.37 -6.70 33.76
C LEU A 75 14.89 -7.13 33.94
N ASP A 76 14.45 -8.03 33.10
CA ASP A 76 13.18 -8.73 33.29
C ASP A 76 13.38 -9.88 34.27
N GLU A 77 12.96 -9.70 35.52
CA GLU A 77 13.11 -10.66 36.60
C GLU A 77 12.13 -11.86 36.49
N GLU A 78 11.10 -11.73 35.65
CA GLU A 78 10.06 -12.75 35.47
C GLU A 78 10.36 -13.67 34.28
N ALA A 79 11.31 -13.29 33.42
CA ALA A 79 11.68 -14.10 32.26
C ALA A 79 12.51 -15.33 32.63
N GLU A 80 12.27 -16.45 31.94
CA GLU A 80 13.03 -17.70 32.14
C GLU A 80 14.52 -17.57 31.76
N THR A 81 14.86 -16.62 30.93
CA THR A 81 16.23 -16.33 30.49
C THR A 81 16.55 -14.87 30.72
N GLU A 82 17.83 -14.58 31.00
CA GLU A 82 18.31 -13.21 31.18
C GLU A 82 18.00 -12.35 29.95
N THR A 83 17.09 -11.38 30.12
CA THR A 83 16.65 -10.47 29.07
C THR A 83 16.19 -9.13 29.66
N TYR A 84 15.94 -8.16 28.79
CA TYR A 84 15.45 -6.83 29.17
C TYR A 84 13.93 -6.79 29.26
N LYS A 85 13.40 -5.84 30.04
CA LYS A 85 11.94 -5.64 30.16
C LYS A 85 11.32 -5.30 28.82
N THR A 86 10.25 -6.01 28.49
CA THR A 86 9.45 -5.77 27.29
C THR A 86 7.98 -5.80 27.64
N ILE A 87 7.19 -5.14 26.81
CA ILE A 87 5.74 -5.28 26.80
C ILE A 87 5.31 -5.74 25.40
N SER A 88 4.39 -6.69 25.33
CA SER A 88 3.86 -7.06 24.03
C SER A 88 3.05 -5.91 23.43
N TYR A 89 2.98 -5.84 22.08
CA TYR A 89 2.17 -4.82 21.41
C TYR A 89 0.70 -4.85 21.85
N ASN A 90 0.14 -6.03 22.05
CA ASN A 90 -1.25 -6.19 22.48
C ASN A 90 -1.47 -5.67 23.91
N ASP A 91 -0.56 -5.99 24.84
CA ASP A 91 -0.63 -5.52 26.22
C ASP A 91 -0.46 -4.01 26.28
N TYR A 92 0.49 -3.46 25.51
CA TYR A 92 0.67 -2.02 25.39
C TYR A 92 -0.56 -1.31 24.84
N LYS A 93 -1.18 -1.89 23.79
CA LYS A 93 -2.42 -1.38 23.23
C LYS A 93 -3.55 -1.38 24.25
N THR A 94 -3.70 -2.45 25.03
CA THR A 94 -4.74 -2.54 26.08
C THR A 94 -4.57 -1.46 27.13
N GLN A 95 -3.31 -1.12 27.53
CA GLN A 95 -3.04 -0.05 28.48
C GLN A 95 -3.38 1.35 27.94
N ILE A 96 -3.26 1.55 26.63
CA ILE A 96 -3.63 2.83 25.99
C ILE A 96 -5.15 2.94 25.82
N ASP A 97 -5.83 1.82 25.51
CA ASP A 97 -7.28 1.78 25.31
C ASP A 97 -8.08 2.06 26.60
N GLU A 98 -7.45 1.96 27.80
CA GLU A 98 -8.07 2.38 29.07
C GLU A 98 -8.31 3.90 29.16
N ASP A 99 -7.62 4.68 28.35
CA ASP A 99 -7.85 6.14 28.20
C ASP A 99 -8.90 6.47 27.12
N SER A 100 -9.63 5.48 26.63
CA SER A 100 -10.68 5.70 25.63
C SER A 100 -11.77 6.61 26.21
N SER A 101 -12.00 7.73 25.53
CA SER A 101 -13.08 8.66 25.87
C SER A 101 -14.41 7.89 25.93
N ASN A 102 -15.23 8.10 26.98
CA ASN A 102 -16.61 7.61 27.07
C ASN A 102 -17.53 8.30 26.04
N SER A 103 -17.09 8.38 24.80
CA SER A 103 -17.90 8.92 23.70
C SER A 103 -18.64 7.80 23.00
N ASP A 104 -19.93 7.93 22.86
CA ASP A 104 -20.74 7.04 22.02
C ASP A 104 -20.41 7.21 20.53
N ASN A 105 -19.77 8.33 20.16
CA ASN A 105 -19.36 8.58 18.77
C ASN A 105 -18.15 7.73 18.38
N GLN A 106 -18.22 7.11 17.20
CA GLN A 106 -17.21 6.21 16.66
C GLN A 106 -16.65 6.73 15.34
N ILE A 107 -15.40 6.40 15.09
CA ILE A 107 -14.74 6.55 13.80
C ILE A 107 -14.40 5.16 13.29
N ALA A 108 -15.00 4.77 12.17
CA ALA A 108 -14.70 3.50 11.54
C ALA A 108 -13.39 3.61 10.75
N VAL A 109 -12.43 2.71 11.00
CA VAL A 109 -11.20 2.60 10.22
C VAL A 109 -11.31 1.36 9.35
N ILE A 110 -11.36 1.57 8.03
CA ILE A 110 -11.48 0.49 7.04
C ILE A 110 -10.22 0.46 6.20
N THR A 111 -9.56 -0.69 6.16
CA THR A 111 -8.30 -0.86 5.44
C THR A 111 -8.51 -1.61 4.13
N VAL A 112 -8.01 -1.03 3.03
CA VAL A 112 -7.93 -1.64 1.71
C VAL A 112 -6.47 -1.96 1.43
N GLU A 113 -6.10 -3.22 1.62
CA GLU A 113 -4.72 -3.70 1.52
C GLU A 113 -4.57 -4.70 0.37
N GLY A 114 -3.66 -4.42 -0.57
CA GLY A 114 -3.35 -5.32 -1.67
C GLY A 114 -4.17 -5.07 -2.94
N VAL A 115 -4.20 -6.07 -3.83
CA VAL A 115 -4.88 -5.97 -5.14
C VAL A 115 -6.39 -5.97 -4.97
N ILE A 116 -7.08 -5.03 -5.60
CA ILE A 116 -8.55 -4.95 -5.58
C ILE A 116 -9.13 -6.01 -6.52
N MET A 117 -9.95 -6.89 -5.96
CA MET A 117 -10.63 -7.97 -6.69
C MET A 117 -12.07 -8.15 -6.21
N GLU A 118 -12.88 -8.83 -7.01
CA GLU A 118 -14.18 -9.32 -6.55
C GLU A 118 -13.98 -10.40 -5.48
N GLY A 119 -14.98 -10.60 -4.62
CA GLY A 119 -14.97 -11.61 -3.57
C GLY A 119 -14.54 -11.11 -2.21
N ASP A 120 -14.10 -12.02 -1.35
CA ASP A 120 -13.81 -11.74 0.05
C ASP A 120 -12.37 -11.29 0.26
N ILE A 121 -12.12 -10.66 1.43
CA ILE A 121 -10.79 -10.23 1.84
C ILE A 121 -9.93 -11.47 2.16
N ILE A 122 -8.80 -11.58 1.48
CA ILE A 122 -7.77 -12.58 1.79
C ILE A 122 -6.39 -11.90 1.82
N GLN A 123 -5.38 -12.61 2.28
CA GLN A 123 -4.03 -12.05 2.37
C GLN A 123 -3.55 -11.50 1.01
N GLY A 124 -3.20 -10.22 0.97
CA GLY A 124 -2.73 -9.53 -0.23
C GLY A 124 -3.82 -9.16 -1.25
N VAL A 125 -5.10 -9.41 -0.93
CA VAL A 125 -6.25 -9.08 -1.79
C VAL A 125 -7.29 -8.30 -1.00
N ALA A 126 -7.59 -7.11 -1.50
CA ALA A 126 -8.71 -6.29 -1.05
C ALA A 126 -9.98 -6.77 -1.77
N GLY A 127 -10.67 -7.75 -1.18
CA GLY A 127 -11.91 -8.30 -1.73
C GLY A 127 -13.08 -7.34 -1.55
N ALA A 128 -13.77 -7.04 -2.67
CA ALA A 128 -14.82 -6.02 -2.69
C ALA A 128 -15.98 -6.35 -1.75
N ASN A 129 -16.40 -7.63 -1.67
CA ASN A 129 -17.52 -8.01 -0.83
C ASN A 129 -17.27 -7.67 0.64
N GLY A 130 -16.09 -8.04 1.15
CA GLY A 130 -15.75 -7.79 2.56
C GLY A 130 -15.54 -6.29 2.85
N ILE A 131 -14.92 -5.54 1.93
CA ILE A 131 -14.75 -4.09 2.12
C ILE A 131 -16.08 -3.36 2.05
N VAL A 132 -16.95 -3.68 1.10
CA VAL A 132 -18.31 -3.11 0.97
C VAL A 132 -19.14 -3.40 2.23
N GLU A 133 -19.06 -4.61 2.77
CA GLU A 133 -19.75 -4.96 4.01
C GLU A 133 -19.27 -4.15 5.21
N GLN A 134 -17.94 -3.93 5.32
CA GLN A 134 -17.38 -3.06 6.36
C GLN A 134 -17.85 -1.61 6.23
N ILE A 135 -17.85 -1.04 5.00
CA ILE A 135 -18.33 0.32 4.74
C ILE A 135 -19.83 0.41 5.10
N ARG A 136 -20.63 -0.59 4.69
CA ARG A 136 -22.06 -0.65 4.98
C ARG A 136 -22.34 -0.72 6.47
N SER A 137 -21.69 -1.63 7.18
CA SER A 137 -21.82 -1.75 8.63
C SER A 137 -21.44 -0.45 9.33
N ALA A 138 -20.37 0.24 8.85
CA ALA A 138 -19.97 1.51 9.42
C ALA A 138 -21.04 2.60 9.24
N HIS A 139 -21.64 2.73 8.06
CA HIS A 139 -22.63 3.79 7.83
C HIS A 139 -24.07 3.44 8.28
N GLU A 140 -24.31 2.20 8.65
CA GLU A 140 -25.57 1.78 9.29
C GLU A 140 -25.55 1.95 10.82
N ASP A 141 -24.37 2.05 11.42
CA ASP A 141 -24.23 2.36 12.85
C ASP A 141 -24.42 3.87 13.10
N GLU A 142 -25.45 4.22 13.89
CA GLU A 142 -25.78 5.61 14.23
C GLU A 142 -24.68 6.34 15.01
N ASN A 143 -23.78 5.61 15.64
CA ASN A 143 -22.65 6.16 16.38
C ASN A 143 -21.48 6.52 15.46
N THR A 144 -21.40 5.98 14.27
CA THR A 144 -20.33 6.29 13.31
C THR A 144 -20.49 7.71 12.75
N LYS A 145 -19.51 8.57 12.98
CA LYS A 145 -19.47 9.96 12.53
C LYS A 145 -18.52 10.18 11.34
N ALA A 146 -17.53 9.33 11.21
CA ALA A 146 -16.59 9.38 10.09
C ALA A 146 -16.05 8.00 9.75
N ILE A 147 -15.60 7.85 8.50
CA ILE A 147 -14.86 6.70 8.01
C ILE A 147 -13.45 7.18 7.65
N VAL A 148 -12.43 6.59 8.25
CA VAL A 148 -11.06 6.67 7.80
C VAL A 148 -10.80 5.49 6.88
N TYR A 149 -10.63 5.78 5.60
CA TYR A 149 -10.42 4.78 4.56
C TYR A 149 -8.92 4.68 4.25
N ARG A 150 -8.27 3.69 4.85
CA ARG A 150 -6.83 3.46 4.69
C ARG A 150 -6.58 2.66 3.43
N VAL A 151 -5.99 3.29 2.40
CA VAL A 151 -5.77 2.67 1.09
C VAL A 151 -4.28 2.39 0.89
N ASN A 152 -3.92 1.11 0.80
CA ASN A 152 -2.60 0.63 0.43
C ASN A 152 -2.72 -0.40 -0.71
N SER A 153 -3.03 0.08 -1.91
CA SER A 153 -3.41 -0.76 -3.05
C SER A 153 -2.84 -0.25 -4.37
N PRO A 154 -2.27 -1.11 -5.21
CA PRO A 154 -1.89 -0.76 -6.57
C PRO A 154 -3.09 -0.61 -7.53
N GLY A 155 -4.31 -0.87 -7.03
CA GLY A 155 -5.53 -0.97 -7.82
C GLY A 155 -5.90 -2.42 -8.15
N GLY A 156 -6.68 -2.61 -9.20
CA GLY A 156 -7.15 -3.93 -9.62
C GLY A 156 -8.42 -3.86 -10.47
N SER A 157 -9.40 -4.72 -10.17
CA SER A 157 -10.67 -4.81 -10.88
C SER A 157 -11.44 -3.49 -10.86
N VAL A 158 -11.91 -3.06 -12.00
CA VAL A 158 -12.77 -1.87 -12.17
C VAL A 158 -14.11 -2.10 -11.48
N ILE A 159 -14.69 -3.28 -11.63
CA ILE A 159 -16.01 -3.62 -11.06
C ILE A 159 -15.91 -3.60 -9.52
N ALA A 160 -14.90 -4.26 -8.97
CA ALA A 160 -14.67 -4.28 -7.52
C ALA A 160 -14.43 -2.87 -6.96
N SER A 161 -13.66 -2.05 -7.67
CA SER A 161 -13.40 -0.66 -7.29
C SER A 161 -14.69 0.18 -7.32
N GLU A 162 -15.56 -0.02 -8.32
CA GLU A 162 -16.85 0.70 -8.38
C GLU A 162 -17.77 0.29 -7.24
N MET A 163 -17.85 -1.00 -6.90
CA MET A 163 -18.64 -1.47 -5.75
C MET A 163 -18.23 -0.76 -4.44
N MET A 164 -16.92 -0.69 -4.18
CA MET A 164 -16.40 0.00 -3.00
C MET A 164 -16.70 1.50 -3.03
N ARG A 165 -16.51 2.14 -4.18
CA ARG A 165 -16.76 3.57 -4.38
C ARG A 165 -18.22 3.92 -4.16
N ASP A 166 -19.15 3.14 -4.72
CA ASP A 166 -20.58 3.37 -4.59
C ASP A 166 -21.04 3.26 -3.13
N GLU A 167 -20.50 2.32 -2.35
CA GLU A 167 -20.84 2.18 -0.95
C GLU A 167 -20.30 3.36 -0.11
N LEU A 168 -19.11 3.91 -0.45
CA LEU A 168 -18.63 5.15 0.17
C LEU A 168 -19.53 6.37 -0.17
N ILE A 169 -20.05 6.43 -1.39
CA ILE A 169 -21.03 7.46 -1.77
C ILE A 169 -22.33 7.29 -0.96
N ALA A 170 -22.76 6.05 -0.69
CA ALA A 170 -23.92 5.80 0.16
C ALA A 170 -23.67 6.28 1.60
N ALA A 171 -22.49 6.07 2.17
CA ALA A 171 -22.09 6.63 3.46
C ALA A 171 -22.16 8.16 3.48
N LYS A 172 -21.64 8.82 2.44
CA LYS A 172 -21.69 10.29 2.31
C LYS A 172 -23.12 10.84 2.23
N ARG A 173 -24.04 10.11 1.62
CA ARG A 173 -25.47 10.53 1.59
C ARG A 173 -26.13 10.52 2.96
N LYS A 174 -25.50 9.88 3.95
CA LYS A 174 -25.88 9.88 5.37
C LYS A 174 -25.06 10.89 6.20
N ASP A 175 -24.41 11.86 5.55
CA ASP A 175 -23.56 12.89 6.17
C ASP A 175 -22.34 12.35 6.94
N ILE A 176 -21.95 11.09 6.69
CA ILE A 176 -20.73 10.52 7.26
C ILE A 176 -19.52 11.05 6.48
N LYS A 177 -18.55 11.60 7.20
CA LYS A 177 -17.32 12.11 6.60
C LYS A 177 -16.41 10.96 6.19
N VAL A 178 -15.87 11.05 4.97
CA VAL A 178 -14.92 10.06 4.45
C VAL A 178 -13.56 10.72 4.31
N ILE A 179 -12.58 10.22 5.05
CA ILE A 179 -11.20 10.67 5.02
C ILE A 179 -10.35 9.52 4.48
N VAL A 180 -9.65 9.75 3.39
CA VAL A 180 -8.70 8.78 2.83
C VAL A 180 -7.31 9.04 3.39
N SER A 181 -6.66 7.98 3.87
CA SER A 181 -5.26 7.95 4.22
C SER A 181 -4.55 6.95 3.29
N MET A 182 -3.74 7.47 2.37
CA MET A 182 -2.98 6.65 1.44
C MET A 182 -1.75 6.05 2.13
N GLY A 183 -1.47 4.78 1.85
CA GLY A 183 -0.27 4.07 2.29
C GLY A 183 0.90 4.26 1.33
N ASP A 184 1.71 3.21 1.19
CA ASP A 184 2.82 3.19 0.23
C ASP A 184 2.34 3.25 -1.22
N TYR A 185 1.18 2.63 -1.47
CA TYR A 185 0.52 2.59 -2.77
C TYR A 185 -0.93 3.04 -2.67
N ALA A 186 -1.35 3.93 -3.55
CA ALA A 186 -2.75 4.22 -3.84
C ALA A 186 -2.86 4.58 -5.31
N ALA A 187 -2.79 3.58 -6.19
CA ALA A 187 -2.69 3.78 -7.63
C ALA A 187 -3.87 3.13 -8.37
N SER A 188 -4.18 3.64 -9.57
CA SER A 188 -5.24 3.09 -10.43
C SER A 188 -6.57 2.95 -9.68
N GLY A 189 -7.08 1.73 -9.48
CA GLY A 189 -8.28 1.47 -8.66
C GLY A 189 -8.18 2.03 -7.25
N GLY A 190 -6.96 2.10 -6.64
CA GLY A 190 -6.73 2.71 -5.33
C GLY A 190 -7.01 4.22 -5.32
N VAL A 191 -6.67 4.94 -6.41
CA VAL A 191 -7.10 6.34 -6.59
C VAL A 191 -8.60 6.41 -6.80
N TYR A 192 -9.15 5.52 -7.63
CA TYR A 192 -10.56 5.55 -8.00
C TYR A 192 -11.49 5.40 -6.80
N ILE A 193 -11.22 4.45 -5.91
CA ILE A 193 -11.98 4.27 -4.67
C ILE A 193 -11.81 5.43 -3.68
N SER A 194 -10.74 6.22 -3.82
CA SER A 194 -10.49 7.40 -2.98
C SER A 194 -11.27 8.65 -3.43
N THR A 195 -11.81 8.66 -4.65
CA THR A 195 -12.45 9.86 -5.24
C THR A 195 -13.67 10.39 -4.48
N PRO A 196 -14.48 9.58 -3.75
CA PRO A 196 -15.60 10.13 -2.96
C PRO A 196 -15.18 10.86 -1.69
N ALA A 197 -13.92 10.75 -1.26
CA ALA A 197 -13.47 11.30 0.02
C ALA A 197 -13.70 12.81 0.15
N ASP A 198 -13.94 13.27 1.38
CA ASP A 198 -13.95 14.70 1.72
C ASP A 198 -12.52 15.24 1.81
N TYR A 199 -11.58 14.41 2.30
CA TYR A 199 -10.16 14.72 2.38
C TYR A 199 -9.32 13.50 2.01
N ILE A 200 -8.21 13.75 1.32
CA ILE A 200 -7.24 12.73 0.93
C ILE A 200 -5.86 13.15 1.43
N PHE A 201 -5.24 12.29 2.22
CA PHE A 201 -3.89 12.47 2.73
C PHE A 201 -2.96 11.43 2.10
N ALA A 202 -1.80 11.86 1.66
CA ALA A 202 -0.74 11.01 1.13
C ALA A 202 0.61 11.51 1.64
N GLU A 203 1.55 10.59 1.83
CA GLU A 203 2.93 10.91 2.16
C GLU A 203 3.71 11.28 0.89
N PRO A 204 4.78 12.07 0.99
CA PRO A 204 5.65 12.40 -0.15
C PRO A 204 6.20 11.16 -0.87
N THR A 205 6.31 10.04 -0.16
CA THR A 205 6.79 8.76 -0.69
C THR A 205 5.68 7.86 -1.23
N THR A 206 4.42 8.22 -1.09
CA THR A 206 3.28 7.45 -1.61
C THR A 206 3.36 7.34 -3.14
N ILE A 207 3.25 6.12 -3.65
CA ILE A 207 3.08 5.87 -5.08
C ILE A 207 1.61 5.96 -5.42
N THR A 208 1.23 7.01 -6.16
CA THR A 208 -0.16 7.26 -6.56
C THR A 208 -0.26 7.57 -8.05
N GLY A 209 -1.47 7.88 -8.53
CA GLY A 209 -1.72 8.13 -9.96
C GLY A 209 -2.02 6.84 -10.73
N SER A 210 -1.36 6.63 -11.87
CA SER A 210 -1.64 5.50 -12.78
C SER A 210 -3.14 5.40 -13.11
N ILE A 211 -3.77 6.56 -13.35
CA ILE A 211 -5.21 6.69 -13.61
C ILE A 211 -5.47 6.23 -15.04
N GLY A 212 -6.17 5.12 -15.19
CA GLY A 212 -6.49 4.54 -16.49
C GLY A 212 -6.93 3.10 -16.38
N VAL A 213 -7.40 2.55 -17.50
CA VAL A 213 -7.78 1.15 -17.64
C VAL A 213 -6.95 0.53 -18.76
N ALA A 214 -6.35 -0.61 -18.50
CA ALA A 214 -5.70 -1.43 -19.51
C ALA A 214 -6.57 -2.66 -19.77
N ILE A 215 -6.84 -2.93 -21.03
CA ILE A 215 -7.51 -4.15 -21.47
C ILE A 215 -6.64 -4.85 -22.50
N ALA A 216 -6.51 -6.16 -22.39
CA ALA A 216 -5.86 -7.00 -23.38
C ALA A 216 -6.93 -7.88 -24.02
N ILE A 217 -7.14 -7.72 -25.31
CA ILE A 217 -8.06 -8.56 -26.08
C ILE A 217 -7.20 -9.39 -27.05
N PRO A 218 -6.94 -10.68 -26.73
CA PRO A 218 -6.24 -11.56 -27.66
C PRO A 218 -7.15 -11.85 -28.86
N THR A 219 -6.58 -11.76 -30.06
CA THR A 219 -7.28 -12.16 -31.29
C THR A 219 -6.54 -13.31 -31.95
N PHE A 220 -7.26 -14.26 -32.49
CA PHE A 220 -6.71 -15.48 -33.10
C PHE A 220 -7.03 -15.57 -34.58
N GLU A 221 -7.53 -14.51 -35.21
CA GLU A 221 -7.93 -14.46 -36.61
C GLU A 221 -6.87 -15.04 -37.55
N ASN A 222 -5.65 -14.52 -37.50
CA ASN A 222 -4.54 -15.01 -38.32
C ASN A 222 -4.13 -16.44 -38.01
N ALA A 223 -4.25 -16.86 -36.73
CA ALA A 223 -3.93 -18.24 -36.36
C ALA A 223 -4.97 -19.23 -36.88
N MET A 224 -6.24 -18.85 -36.87
CA MET A 224 -7.33 -19.65 -37.38
C MET A 224 -7.24 -19.78 -38.93
N ASP A 225 -6.97 -18.69 -39.63
CA ASP A 225 -6.71 -18.69 -41.07
C ASP A 225 -5.54 -19.60 -41.46
N TYR A 226 -4.44 -19.54 -40.66
CA TYR A 226 -3.26 -20.39 -40.92
C TYR A 226 -3.56 -21.88 -40.82
N VAL A 227 -4.47 -22.29 -39.93
CA VAL A 227 -4.89 -23.71 -39.79
C VAL A 227 -6.12 -24.04 -40.59
N GLY A 228 -6.62 -23.11 -41.42
CA GLY A 228 -7.75 -23.31 -42.33
C GLY A 228 -9.11 -23.38 -41.63
N ILE A 229 -9.23 -22.83 -40.41
CA ILE A 229 -10.53 -22.75 -39.74
C ILE A 229 -11.20 -21.44 -40.12
N ASN A 230 -12.34 -21.52 -40.77
CA ASN A 230 -13.17 -20.38 -41.15
C ASN A 230 -14.44 -20.36 -40.30
N TYR A 231 -14.88 -19.17 -39.93
CA TYR A 231 -16.13 -18.95 -39.23
C TYR A 231 -17.17 -18.35 -40.17
N ASP A 232 -18.36 -18.88 -40.13
CA ASP A 232 -19.52 -18.35 -40.83
C ASP A 232 -20.72 -18.36 -39.90
N GLY A 233 -21.68 -17.46 -40.11
CA GLY A 233 -22.86 -17.35 -39.25
C GLY A 233 -23.97 -16.52 -39.88
N VAL A 234 -25.19 -16.79 -39.43
CA VAL A 234 -26.37 -15.98 -39.75
C VAL A 234 -26.67 -15.09 -38.54
N TYR A 235 -26.59 -13.79 -38.75
CA TYR A 235 -26.74 -12.81 -37.65
C TYR A 235 -28.05 -12.05 -37.81
N THR A 236 -28.78 -11.91 -36.70
CA THR A 236 -30.09 -11.22 -36.65
C THR A 236 -29.99 -9.72 -36.38
N SER A 237 -28.78 -9.24 -36.05
CA SER A 237 -28.48 -7.82 -35.86
C SER A 237 -27.03 -7.49 -36.26
N LYS A 238 -26.74 -6.20 -36.45
CA LYS A 238 -25.43 -5.71 -36.89
C LYS A 238 -24.24 -6.21 -36.01
N TYR A 239 -24.48 -6.47 -34.74
CA TYR A 239 -23.42 -6.84 -33.78
C TYR A 239 -23.61 -8.25 -33.18
N ALA A 240 -24.61 -9.02 -33.61
CA ALA A 240 -24.91 -10.33 -33.02
C ALA A 240 -23.82 -11.38 -33.24
N GLY A 241 -22.97 -11.20 -34.24
CA GLY A 241 -21.85 -12.12 -34.52
C GLY A 241 -20.48 -11.55 -34.11
N TRP A 242 -20.45 -10.48 -33.33
CA TRP A 242 -19.19 -9.93 -32.90
C TRP A 242 -18.54 -10.79 -31.79
N ASP A 243 -17.39 -11.34 -32.13
CA ASP A 243 -16.53 -12.05 -31.19
C ASP A 243 -15.17 -11.31 -31.15
N PRO A 244 -14.76 -10.72 -30.02
CA PRO A 244 -13.52 -9.97 -29.94
C PRO A 244 -12.28 -10.81 -30.20
N THR A 245 -12.38 -12.15 -30.11
CA THR A 245 -11.25 -13.05 -30.40
C THR A 245 -11.05 -13.27 -31.92
N GLN A 246 -12.03 -12.90 -32.73
CA GLN A 246 -12.05 -13.15 -34.18
C GLN A 246 -11.90 -11.88 -35.05
N ALA A 247 -12.22 -10.69 -34.52
CA ALA A 247 -12.21 -9.48 -35.33
C ALA A 247 -11.76 -8.24 -34.57
N LEU A 248 -10.67 -7.64 -35.05
CA LEU A 248 -10.15 -6.34 -34.59
C LEU A 248 -10.89 -5.13 -35.15
N SER A 249 -11.82 -5.31 -36.09
CA SER A 249 -12.34 -4.21 -36.92
C SER A 249 -13.23 -3.20 -36.20
N LEU A 250 -13.56 -3.41 -34.92
CA LEU A 250 -14.36 -2.47 -34.11
C LEU A 250 -13.53 -1.59 -33.14
N ILE A 251 -12.21 -1.69 -33.15
CA ILE A 251 -11.34 -0.85 -32.29
C ILE A 251 -11.35 0.63 -32.72
N HIS A 252 -11.84 0.92 -33.93
CA HIS A 252 -11.90 2.28 -34.46
C HIS A 252 -13.24 2.99 -34.26
N ILE A 253 -14.11 2.46 -33.39
CA ILE A 253 -15.31 3.13 -32.94
C ILE A 253 -15.06 3.86 -31.64
#